data_1692140e2596a26cf7af7029470dee1b
#
_entry.id   1692140e2596a26cf7af7029470dee1b
#
_cell.length_a   1.000
_cell.length_b   1.000
_cell.length_c   1.000
_cell.angle_alpha   90.00
_cell.angle_beta   90.00
_cell.angle_gamma   90.00
#
_symmetry.space_group_name_H-M   'P 1'
#
loop_
_entity.id
_entity.type
_entity.pdbx_description
1 polymer ?
#
loop_
_entity_poly.entity_id
_entity_poly.type
_entity_poly.pdbx_seq_one_letter_code
_entity_poly.pdbx_strand_id
1 'polypeptide(L)'
;VIRGARDGFIESIETNLSLLRSRLPSADLHIKTLQVGRATKTSVAICHMKGIANPALVDEVVRRIQAIDIDGLYDVGYLEQYIEDNHFSPFPQLQNTERPDKAVASMLEGRVVIVQDGTPFTLIAPAVFSQFYQSVEDYTERFMMSSLIRIVRLFALIFSVTFSALYVAIISFNPELLPTNFAVAVTGGR
;
A
#
# COMPACT_ATOMS: atom_id res chain seq x y z
N VAL A 1 -8.12 -11.39 -12.02
CA VAL A 1 -7.99 -10.18 -12.86
C VAL A 1 -8.64 -10.43 -14.20
N ILE A 2 -9.72 -9.72 -14.49
CA ILE A 2 -10.48 -9.87 -15.76
C ILE A 2 -9.70 -9.17 -16.90
N ARG A 3 -9.04 -8.05 -16.60
CA ARG A 3 -8.15 -7.33 -17.50
C ARG A 3 -6.89 -6.89 -16.75
N GLY A 4 -5.76 -6.82 -17.44
CA GLY A 4 -4.48 -6.35 -16.91
C GLY A 4 -3.33 -7.30 -17.18
N ALA A 5 -2.14 -6.87 -16.81
CA ALA A 5 -0.94 -7.68 -16.92
C ALA A 5 -1.04 -8.93 -16.04
N ARG A 6 -0.60 -10.07 -16.58
CA ARG A 6 -0.59 -11.35 -15.87
C ARG A 6 0.79 -11.73 -15.35
N ASP A 7 1.80 -10.93 -15.67
CA ASP A 7 3.13 -11.09 -15.11
C ASP A 7 3.18 -10.56 -13.68
N GLY A 8 3.92 -11.24 -12.84
CA GLY A 8 4.16 -10.92 -11.44
C GLY A 8 5.66 -10.88 -11.16
N PHE A 9 6.00 -10.29 -10.04
CA PHE A 9 7.34 -10.44 -9.48
C PHE A 9 7.56 -11.88 -9.01
N ILE A 10 8.82 -12.29 -8.99
CA ILE A 10 9.27 -13.61 -8.55
C ILE A 10 10.30 -13.45 -7.44
N GLU A 11 10.83 -14.56 -6.92
CA GLU A 11 11.82 -14.55 -5.84
C GLU A 11 13.18 -13.97 -6.26
N SER A 12 13.53 -14.02 -7.56
CA SER A 12 14.80 -13.51 -8.06
C SER A 12 14.79 -12.01 -8.26
N ILE A 13 15.59 -11.28 -7.48
CA ILE A 13 15.74 -9.83 -7.59
C ILE A 13 16.21 -9.40 -8.98
N GLU A 14 17.11 -10.14 -9.61
CA GLU A 14 17.65 -9.81 -10.94
C GLU A 14 16.56 -9.82 -12.01
N THR A 15 15.69 -10.83 -11.96
CA THR A 15 14.54 -10.94 -12.85
C THR A 15 13.55 -9.81 -12.60
N ASN A 16 13.27 -9.49 -11.35
CA ASN A 16 12.38 -8.41 -10.97
C ASN A 16 12.88 -7.05 -11.43
N LEU A 17 14.17 -6.78 -11.28
CA LEU A 17 14.79 -5.55 -11.77
C LEU A 17 14.81 -5.46 -13.30
N SER A 18 15.01 -6.58 -13.98
CA SER A 18 14.92 -6.66 -15.44
C SER A 18 13.49 -6.39 -15.92
N LEU A 19 12.50 -6.91 -15.22
CA LEU A 19 11.10 -6.68 -15.50
C LEU A 19 10.70 -5.20 -15.30
N LEU A 20 11.18 -4.56 -14.24
CA LEU A 20 10.99 -3.12 -14.02
C LEU A 20 11.63 -2.29 -15.16
N ARG A 21 12.87 -2.61 -15.55
CA ARG A 21 13.54 -1.91 -16.65
C ARG A 21 12.86 -2.10 -18.00
N SER A 22 12.31 -3.28 -18.27
CA SER A 22 11.58 -3.55 -19.52
C SER A 22 10.27 -2.77 -19.62
N ARG A 23 9.60 -2.56 -18.48
CA ARG A 23 8.34 -1.80 -18.41
C ARG A 23 8.56 -0.29 -18.34
N LEU A 24 9.69 0.12 -17.80
CA LEU A 24 10.09 1.52 -17.67
C LEU A 24 11.48 1.74 -18.27
N PRO A 25 11.58 1.74 -19.62
CA PRO A 25 12.85 1.90 -20.34
C PRO A 25 13.28 3.37 -20.34
N SER A 26 13.58 3.91 -19.15
CA SER A 26 14.03 5.28 -18.96
C SER A 26 15.41 5.33 -18.33
N ALA A 27 16.25 6.25 -18.79
CA ALA A 27 17.56 6.54 -18.17
C ALA A 27 17.41 7.14 -16.77
N ASP A 28 16.23 7.69 -16.44
CA ASP A 28 15.92 8.27 -15.13
C ASP A 28 15.50 7.23 -14.09
N LEU A 29 15.37 5.96 -14.48
CA LEU A 29 15.16 4.88 -13.52
C LEU A 29 16.45 4.61 -12.76
N HIS A 30 16.50 5.08 -11.52
CA HIS A 30 17.60 4.83 -10.61
C HIS A 30 17.33 3.59 -9.75
N ILE A 31 18.32 2.72 -9.65
CA ILE A 31 18.29 1.50 -8.84
C ILE A 31 19.55 1.50 -7.98
N LYS A 32 19.36 1.55 -6.66
CA LYS A 32 20.43 1.44 -5.67
C LYS A 32 20.29 0.13 -4.91
N THR A 33 21.28 -0.74 -5.01
CA THR A 33 21.28 -2.04 -4.31
C THR A 33 22.08 -1.93 -3.02
N LEU A 34 21.54 -2.46 -1.93
CA LEU A 34 22.15 -2.60 -0.63
C LEU A 34 22.11 -4.06 -0.21
N GLN A 35 22.96 -4.45 0.75
CA GLN A 35 22.93 -5.78 1.37
C GLN A 35 22.52 -5.62 2.84
N VAL A 36 21.56 -6.43 3.28
CA VAL A 36 21.02 -6.44 4.63
C VAL A 36 21.20 -7.84 5.23
N GLY A 37 21.53 -7.87 6.52
CA GLY A 37 21.82 -9.10 7.25
C GLY A 37 23.30 -9.46 7.26
N ARG A 38 23.84 -9.72 8.45
CA ARG A 38 25.25 -10.09 8.64
C ARG A 38 25.60 -11.44 8.02
N ALA A 39 24.70 -12.42 8.19
CA ALA A 39 24.86 -13.79 7.72
C ALA A 39 24.26 -13.99 6.32
N THR A 40 23.02 -13.54 6.08
CA THR A 40 22.33 -13.80 4.81
C THR A 40 22.78 -12.89 3.69
N LYS A 41 23.23 -11.65 4.00
CA LYS A 41 23.62 -10.63 2.99
C LYS A 41 22.58 -10.49 1.88
N THR A 42 21.32 -10.47 2.27
CA THR A 42 20.19 -10.40 1.34
C THR A 42 20.22 -9.10 0.56
N SER A 43 20.14 -9.19 -0.76
CA SER A 43 20.14 -8.02 -1.64
C SER A 43 18.79 -7.31 -1.58
N VAL A 44 18.83 -5.98 -1.37
CA VAL A 44 17.66 -5.11 -1.37
C VAL A 44 17.91 -3.97 -2.35
N ALA A 45 17.06 -3.85 -3.36
CA ALA A 45 17.14 -2.80 -4.37
C ALA A 45 16.10 -1.72 -4.15
N ILE A 46 16.53 -0.47 -4.12
CA ILE A 46 15.71 0.73 -3.99
C ILE A 46 15.57 1.36 -5.37
N CYS A 47 14.36 1.33 -5.91
CA CYS A 47 14.03 1.80 -7.25
C CYS A 47 13.19 3.08 -7.19
N HIS A 48 13.59 4.09 -7.92
CA HIS A 48 12.85 5.36 -7.99
C HIS A 48 13.13 6.09 -9.31
N MET A 49 12.26 7.04 -9.67
CA MET A 49 12.46 7.92 -10.84
C MET A 49 13.19 9.19 -10.41
N LYS A 50 14.35 9.44 -11.03
CA LYS A 50 15.08 10.71 -10.85
C LYS A 50 14.26 11.87 -11.41
N GLY A 51 14.21 12.96 -10.65
CA GLY A 51 13.45 14.15 -11.05
C GLY A 51 11.94 14.09 -10.75
N ILE A 52 11.41 12.91 -10.38
CA ILE A 52 10.00 12.75 -9.96
C ILE A 52 9.93 12.44 -8.46
N ALA A 53 10.72 11.46 -7.99
CA ALA A 53 10.76 11.11 -6.58
C ALA A 53 11.40 12.22 -5.75
N ASN A 54 10.83 12.46 -4.55
CA ASN A 54 11.41 13.40 -3.60
C ASN A 54 12.76 12.87 -3.09
N PRO A 55 13.88 13.58 -3.27
CA PRO A 55 15.19 13.12 -2.82
C PRO A 55 15.23 12.83 -1.30
N ALA A 56 14.57 13.65 -0.49
CA ALA A 56 14.52 13.43 0.95
C ALA A 56 13.85 12.10 1.33
N LEU A 57 12.83 11.67 0.57
CA LEU A 57 12.20 10.37 0.76
C LEU A 57 13.16 9.23 0.40
N VAL A 58 13.88 9.36 -0.71
CA VAL A 58 14.85 8.35 -1.15
C VAL A 58 15.96 8.20 -0.13
N ASP A 59 16.52 9.31 0.35
CA ASP A 59 17.58 9.33 1.35
C ASP A 59 17.12 8.72 2.67
N GLU A 60 15.90 9.00 3.09
CA GLU A 60 15.31 8.44 4.30
C GLU A 60 15.13 6.92 4.20
N VAL A 61 14.60 6.43 3.08
CA VAL A 61 14.47 4.98 2.83
C VAL A 61 15.84 4.31 2.85
N VAL A 62 16.83 4.89 2.17
CA VAL A 62 18.21 4.38 2.18
C VAL A 62 18.78 4.35 3.59
N ARG A 63 18.63 5.44 4.34
CA ARG A 63 19.12 5.57 5.72
C ARG A 63 18.52 4.50 6.62
N ARG A 64 17.20 4.27 6.54
CA ARG A 64 16.51 3.25 7.35
C ARG A 64 16.99 1.86 7.02
N ILE A 65 17.07 1.51 5.74
CA ILE A 65 17.55 0.17 5.33
C ILE A 65 19.00 -0.05 5.76
N GLN A 66 19.87 0.95 5.67
CA GLN A 66 21.26 0.86 6.12
C GLN A 66 21.41 0.76 7.64
N ALA A 67 20.44 1.27 8.39
CA ALA A 67 20.43 1.21 9.85
C ALA A 67 19.99 -0.17 10.39
N ILE A 68 19.49 -1.07 9.55
CA ILE A 68 19.05 -2.40 9.95
C ILE A 68 20.27 -3.24 10.34
N ASP A 69 20.32 -3.65 11.59
CA ASP A 69 21.38 -4.50 12.15
C ASP A 69 20.77 -5.83 12.62
N ILE A 70 20.74 -6.82 11.72
CA ILE A 70 20.20 -8.17 11.93
C ILE A 70 21.12 -9.21 11.31
N ASP A 71 21.01 -10.45 11.75
CA ASP A 71 21.79 -11.54 11.20
C ASP A 71 21.23 -12.04 9.86
N GLY A 72 19.92 -12.01 9.69
CA GLY A 72 19.27 -12.49 8.46
C GLY A 72 17.95 -11.81 8.16
N LEU A 73 17.75 -11.52 6.86
CA LEU A 73 16.50 -10.99 6.32
C LEU A 73 15.88 -12.05 5.41
N TYR A 74 14.73 -12.60 5.81
CA TYR A 74 14.10 -13.74 5.14
C TYR A 74 12.90 -13.35 4.28
N ASP A 75 12.15 -12.32 4.66
CA ASP A 75 10.96 -11.89 3.94
C ASP A 75 10.78 -10.37 4.04
N VAL A 76 10.06 -9.83 3.08
CA VAL A 76 9.77 -8.40 2.96
C VAL A 76 8.99 -7.84 4.15
N GLY A 77 8.18 -8.66 4.82
CA GLY A 77 7.46 -8.28 6.03
C GLY A 77 8.37 -7.91 7.20
N TYR A 78 9.56 -8.53 7.31
CA TYR A 78 10.56 -8.10 8.27
C TYR A 78 11.16 -6.75 7.89
N LEU A 79 11.47 -6.55 6.60
CA LEU A 79 11.96 -5.28 6.11
C LEU A 79 10.97 -4.15 6.36
N GLU A 80 9.67 -4.40 6.13
CA GLU A 80 8.57 -3.47 6.40
C GLU A 80 8.60 -2.99 7.85
N GLN A 81 8.64 -3.93 8.81
CA GLN A 81 8.67 -3.62 10.24
C GLN A 81 9.88 -2.75 10.64
N TYR A 82 11.05 -2.96 10.04
CA TYR A 82 12.26 -2.19 10.37
C TYR A 82 12.24 -0.77 9.79
N ILE A 83 11.51 -0.52 8.72
CA ILE A 83 11.46 0.79 8.07
C ILE A 83 10.22 1.62 8.41
N GLU A 84 9.23 1.03 9.08
CA GLU A 84 8.05 1.75 9.58
C GLU A 84 8.38 2.68 10.76
N ASP A 85 7.65 3.81 10.86
CA ASP A 85 7.78 4.75 11.99
C ASP A 85 7.07 4.25 13.24
N ASN A 86 5.95 3.55 13.09
CA ASN A 86 5.09 3.15 14.19
C ASN A 86 4.49 1.76 13.96
N HIS A 87 5.06 0.76 14.61
CA HIS A 87 4.60 -0.63 14.56
C HIS A 87 3.21 -0.87 15.20
N PHE A 88 2.73 0.06 16.03
CA PHE A 88 1.42 -0.04 16.66
C PHE A 88 0.31 0.64 15.84
N SER A 89 0.64 1.25 14.72
CA SER A 89 -0.36 1.85 13.84
C SER A 89 -1.20 0.75 13.16
N PRO A 90 -2.55 0.84 13.24
CA PRO A 90 -3.41 -0.08 12.47
C PRO A 90 -3.39 0.23 10.96
N PHE A 91 -2.78 1.34 10.56
CA PHE A 91 -2.66 1.73 9.16
C PHE A 91 -1.24 1.45 8.66
N PRO A 92 -1.06 0.63 7.61
CA PRO A 92 0.24 0.36 7.04
C PRO A 92 0.85 1.64 6.46
N GLN A 93 2.14 1.81 6.68
CA GLN A 93 2.90 2.97 6.18
C GLN A 93 3.56 2.66 4.84
N LEU A 94 3.63 1.40 4.51
CA LEU A 94 4.13 0.88 3.25
C LEU A 94 3.03 0.08 2.57
N GLN A 95 3.14 -0.07 1.26
CA GLN A 95 2.22 -0.90 0.48
C GLN A 95 3.01 -2.03 -0.15
N ASN A 96 2.52 -3.27 -0.01
CA ASN A 96 3.08 -4.41 -0.70
C ASN A 96 2.38 -4.69 -2.04
N THR A 97 3.10 -5.26 -2.98
CA THR A 97 2.56 -5.68 -4.26
C THR A 97 3.44 -6.73 -4.93
N GLU A 98 2.82 -7.69 -5.60
CA GLU A 98 3.48 -8.63 -6.50
C GLU A 98 3.42 -8.15 -7.97
N ARG A 99 2.79 -7.00 -8.22
CA ARG A 99 2.47 -6.54 -9.57
C ARG A 99 3.46 -5.49 -10.06
N PRO A 100 4.21 -5.78 -11.13
CA PRO A 100 5.16 -4.83 -11.71
C PRO A 100 4.52 -3.57 -12.29
N ASP A 101 3.29 -3.70 -12.84
CA ASP A 101 2.54 -2.55 -13.37
C ASP A 101 2.20 -1.54 -12.27
N LYS A 102 1.82 -2.01 -11.08
CA LYS A 102 1.53 -1.16 -9.93
C LYS A 102 2.80 -0.50 -9.37
N ALA A 103 3.91 -1.25 -9.32
CA ALA A 103 5.20 -0.71 -8.90
C ALA A 103 5.67 0.42 -9.83
N VAL A 104 5.59 0.20 -11.15
CA VAL A 104 5.95 1.22 -12.16
C VAL A 104 5.05 2.45 -12.05
N ALA A 105 3.72 2.28 -11.95
CA ALA A 105 2.80 3.40 -11.77
C ALA A 105 3.15 4.22 -10.52
N SER A 106 3.48 3.57 -9.41
CA SER A 106 3.87 4.21 -8.17
C SER A 106 5.17 5.00 -8.29
N MET A 107 6.17 4.48 -9.01
CA MET A 107 7.42 5.21 -9.28
C MET A 107 7.18 6.49 -10.12
N LEU A 108 6.27 6.42 -11.10
CA LEU A 108 5.88 7.58 -11.90
C LEU A 108 5.08 8.62 -11.09
N GLU A 109 4.47 8.22 -9.98
CA GLU A 109 3.84 9.11 -9.00
C GLU A 109 4.82 9.70 -7.98
N GLY A 110 6.12 9.37 -8.09
CA GLY A 110 7.17 9.90 -7.21
C GLY A 110 7.43 9.06 -5.95
N ARG A 111 6.89 7.84 -5.88
CA ARG A 111 7.14 6.92 -4.77
C ARG A 111 8.41 6.10 -5.01
N VAL A 112 8.86 5.47 -3.95
CA VAL A 112 10.02 4.58 -3.94
C VAL A 112 9.54 3.13 -3.87
N VAL A 113 10.09 2.29 -4.72
CA VAL A 113 9.81 0.85 -4.75
C VAL A 113 11.04 0.10 -4.21
N ILE A 114 10.83 -0.79 -3.27
CA ILE A 114 11.86 -1.57 -2.61
C ILE A 114 11.65 -3.04 -3.00
N VAL A 115 12.64 -3.64 -3.64
CA VAL A 115 12.63 -5.03 -4.09
C VAL A 115 13.65 -5.79 -3.25
N GLN A 116 13.23 -6.89 -2.62
CA GLN A 116 14.08 -7.78 -1.85
C GLN A 116 14.30 -9.08 -2.60
N ASP A 117 15.49 -9.64 -2.47
CA ASP A 117 15.80 -10.97 -3.00
C ASP A 117 15.15 -12.06 -2.13
N GLY A 118 14.67 -13.13 -2.76
CA GLY A 118 14.03 -14.25 -2.08
C GLY A 118 12.53 -14.12 -1.84
N THR A 119 11.89 -13.03 -2.31
CA THR A 119 10.44 -12.83 -2.17
C THR A 119 9.84 -12.18 -3.42
N PRO A 120 8.63 -12.60 -3.85
CA PRO A 120 7.92 -11.96 -4.96
C PRO A 120 7.24 -10.64 -4.55
N PHE A 121 7.19 -10.33 -3.26
CA PHE A 121 6.60 -9.09 -2.78
C PHE A 121 7.57 -7.93 -2.85
N THR A 122 7.09 -6.79 -3.30
CA THR A 122 7.81 -5.52 -3.29
C THR A 122 7.09 -4.50 -2.44
N LEU A 123 7.84 -3.64 -1.75
CA LEU A 123 7.28 -2.55 -0.95
C LEU A 123 7.26 -1.26 -1.75
N ILE A 124 6.24 -0.46 -1.53
CA ILE A 124 6.09 0.88 -2.09
C ILE A 124 5.99 1.87 -0.94
N ALA A 125 6.88 2.83 -0.90
CA ALA A 125 6.95 3.87 0.12
C ALA A 125 6.68 5.26 -0.47
N PRO A 126 5.92 6.12 0.21
CA PRO A 126 5.02 5.84 1.33
C PRO A 126 3.68 5.26 0.86
N ALA A 127 2.94 4.61 1.76
CA ALA A 127 1.53 4.33 1.54
C ALA A 127 0.73 5.64 1.57
N VAL A 128 -0.26 5.78 0.69
CA VAL A 128 -1.15 6.93 0.68
C VAL A 128 -2.58 6.50 0.97
N PHE A 129 -3.31 7.34 1.71
CA PHE A 129 -4.66 7.04 2.15
C PHE A 129 -5.61 6.65 0.99
N SER A 130 -5.44 7.26 -0.18
CA SER A 130 -6.25 6.95 -1.36
C SER A 130 -6.16 5.48 -1.80
N GLN A 131 -5.10 4.77 -1.45
CA GLN A 131 -4.91 3.36 -1.82
C GLN A 131 -5.84 2.40 -1.08
N PHE A 132 -6.35 2.79 0.10
CA PHE A 132 -7.29 1.96 0.86
C PHE A 132 -8.65 1.81 0.16
N TYR A 133 -8.99 2.74 -0.73
CA TYR A 133 -10.26 2.69 -1.47
C TYR A 133 -10.08 2.62 -3.00
N GLN A 134 -8.83 2.50 -3.48
CA GLN A 134 -8.53 2.25 -4.90
C GLN A 134 -8.36 0.75 -5.15
N SER A 135 -8.95 0.26 -6.22
CA SER A 135 -8.73 -1.10 -6.73
C SER A 135 -7.88 -1.04 -7.98
N VAL A 136 -7.15 -2.13 -8.24
CA VAL A 136 -6.38 -2.28 -9.48
C VAL A 136 -7.29 -2.24 -10.71
N GLU A 137 -8.52 -2.69 -10.58
CA GLU A 137 -9.52 -2.68 -11.64
C GLU A 137 -9.91 -1.25 -12.07
N ASP A 138 -9.77 -0.28 -11.17
CA ASP A 138 -10.05 1.14 -11.46
C ASP A 138 -9.17 1.71 -12.59
N TYR A 139 -8.01 1.11 -12.85
CA TYR A 139 -7.07 1.54 -13.90
C TYR A 139 -7.22 0.73 -15.21
N THR A 140 -7.94 -0.39 -15.18
CA THR A 140 -8.09 -1.30 -16.33
C THR A 140 -9.45 -1.21 -17.01
N GLU A 141 -10.43 -0.61 -16.33
CA GLU A 141 -11.79 -0.42 -16.84
C GLU A 141 -11.95 0.93 -17.57
N ARG A 142 -13.07 1.07 -18.31
CA ARG A 142 -13.39 2.33 -18.99
C ARG A 142 -13.60 3.45 -17.96
N PHE A 143 -13.11 4.66 -18.29
CA PHE A 143 -13.14 5.84 -17.42
C PHE A 143 -14.51 6.07 -16.74
N MET A 144 -15.63 5.95 -17.44
CA MET A 144 -16.96 6.17 -16.84
C MET A 144 -17.30 5.10 -15.78
N MET A 145 -17.01 3.83 -16.04
CA MET A 145 -17.28 2.74 -15.07
C MET A 145 -16.35 2.86 -13.86
N SER A 146 -15.09 3.10 -14.10
CA SER A 146 -14.08 3.31 -13.06
C SER A 146 -14.45 4.49 -12.16
N SER A 147 -14.87 5.62 -12.74
CA SER A 147 -15.30 6.80 -11.98
C SER A 147 -16.57 6.52 -11.16
N LEU A 148 -17.55 5.83 -11.73
CA LEU A 148 -18.78 5.46 -11.02
C LEU A 148 -18.47 4.57 -9.82
N ILE A 149 -17.65 3.53 -10.01
CA ILE A 149 -17.26 2.60 -8.94
C ILE A 149 -16.54 3.34 -7.81
N ARG A 150 -15.62 4.26 -8.14
CA ARG A 150 -14.92 5.09 -7.14
C ARG A 150 -15.89 5.96 -6.34
N ILE A 151 -16.84 6.60 -7.01
CA ILE A 151 -17.86 7.43 -6.35
C ILE A 151 -18.71 6.57 -5.42
N VAL A 152 -19.22 5.43 -5.88
CA VAL A 152 -20.02 4.52 -5.05
C VAL A 152 -19.23 4.05 -3.82
N ARG A 153 -17.95 3.70 -4.00
CA ARG A 153 -17.07 3.27 -2.91
C ARG A 153 -16.83 4.40 -1.89
N LEU A 154 -16.64 5.64 -2.36
CA LEU A 154 -16.50 6.80 -1.50
C LEU A 154 -17.78 7.05 -0.69
N PHE A 155 -18.92 7.00 -1.34
CA PHE A 155 -20.21 7.11 -0.65
C PHE A 155 -20.40 5.99 0.38
N ALA A 156 -20.09 4.74 0.02
CA ALA A 156 -20.18 3.60 0.94
C ALA A 156 -19.31 3.81 2.20
N LEU A 157 -18.09 4.33 2.03
CA LEU A 157 -17.20 4.65 3.15
C LEU A 157 -17.79 5.73 4.05
N ILE A 158 -18.26 6.84 3.46
CA ILE A 158 -18.89 7.94 4.21
C ILE A 158 -20.13 7.42 4.95
N PHE A 159 -20.99 6.66 4.28
CA PHE A 159 -22.18 6.07 4.90
C PHE A 159 -21.80 5.12 6.03
N SER A 160 -20.83 4.25 5.86
CA SER A 160 -20.41 3.31 6.89
C SER A 160 -20.00 4.00 8.19
N VAL A 161 -19.21 5.07 8.10
CA VAL A 161 -18.77 5.84 9.26
C VAL A 161 -19.91 6.66 9.84
N THR A 162 -20.70 7.35 9.00
CA THR A 162 -21.78 8.23 9.42
C THR A 162 -22.94 7.45 10.04
N PHE A 163 -23.33 6.31 9.47
CA PHE A 163 -24.43 5.50 9.99
C PHE A 163 -24.13 4.93 11.37
N SER A 164 -22.90 4.48 11.61
CA SER A 164 -22.49 3.98 12.92
C SER A 164 -22.56 5.10 13.98
N ALA A 165 -22.06 6.29 13.65
CA ALA A 165 -22.12 7.44 14.53
C ALA A 165 -23.58 7.92 14.78
N LEU A 166 -24.40 7.96 13.73
CA LEU A 166 -25.79 8.34 13.79
C LEU A 166 -26.61 7.36 14.64
N TYR A 167 -26.36 6.05 14.48
CA TYR A 167 -26.99 5.00 15.27
C TYR A 167 -26.73 5.22 16.77
N VAL A 168 -25.47 5.42 17.16
CA VAL A 168 -25.11 5.69 18.55
C VAL A 168 -25.74 7.00 19.05
N ALA A 169 -25.72 8.05 18.24
CA ALA A 169 -26.29 9.35 18.60
C ALA A 169 -27.80 9.27 18.85
N ILE A 170 -28.55 8.55 18.00
CA ILE A 170 -30.01 8.40 18.15
C ILE A 170 -30.31 7.53 19.37
N ILE A 171 -29.66 6.39 19.52
CA ILE A 171 -30.01 5.46 20.62
C ILE A 171 -29.58 6.01 22.00
N SER A 172 -28.40 6.67 22.06
CA SER A 172 -27.84 7.10 23.34
C SER A 172 -28.32 8.47 23.77
N PHE A 173 -28.58 9.40 22.84
CA PHE A 173 -28.87 10.79 23.16
C PHE A 173 -30.28 11.25 22.79
N ASN A 174 -30.94 10.62 21.83
CA ASN A 174 -32.24 11.01 21.32
C ASN A 174 -33.21 9.82 21.13
N PRO A 175 -33.49 9.04 22.16
CA PRO A 175 -34.36 7.86 22.04
C PRO A 175 -35.78 8.21 21.57
N GLU A 176 -36.22 9.48 21.72
CA GLU A 176 -37.51 9.97 21.29
C GLU A 176 -37.69 9.98 19.77
N LEU A 177 -36.62 9.99 19.00
CA LEU A 177 -36.63 9.88 17.53
C LEU A 177 -36.91 8.47 17.02
N LEU A 178 -36.84 7.46 17.90
CA LEU A 178 -37.09 6.07 17.52
C LEU A 178 -38.61 5.80 17.42
N PRO A 179 -39.05 5.08 16.38
CA PRO A 179 -40.39 4.53 16.35
C PRO A 179 -40.65 3.70 17.62
N THR A 180 -41.84 3.84 18.22
CA THR A 180 -42.19 3.22 19.50
C THR A 180 -41.92 1.72 19.57
N ASN A 181 -42.10 1.00 18.47
CA ASN A 181 -41.80 -0.44 18.37
C ASN A 181 -40.29 -0.74 18.49
N PHE A 182 -39.44 0.14 18.01
CA PHE A 182 -38.00 0.03 18.14
C PHE A 182 -37.50 0.43 19.53
N ALA A 183 -38.06 1.48 20.10
CA ALA A 183 -37.72 1.93 21.44
C ALA A 183 -37.97 0.83 22.49
N VAL A 184 -39.08 0.10 22.39
CA VAL A 184 -39.40 -1.04 23.28
C VAL A 184 -38.41 -2.18 23.09
N ALA A 185 -37.97 -2.50 21.88
CA ALA A 185 -37.00 -3.58 21.61
C ALA A 185 -35.61 -3.24 22.18
N VAL A 186 -35.17 -1.98 22.10
CA VAL A 186 -33.88 -1.54 22.62
C VAL A 186 -33.86 -1.43 24.14
N THR A 187 -34.98 -0.96 24.74
CA THR A 187 -35.10 -0.83 26.22
C THR A 187 -35.41 -2.16 26.91
N GLY A 188 -36.10 -3.09 26.25
CA GLY A 188 -36.41 -4.41 26.77
C GLY A 188 -35.25 -5.43 26.73
N GLY A 189 -34.16 -5.08 26.08
CA GLY A 189 -32.91 -5.90 26.01
C GLY A 189 -31.83 -5.50 27.02
N ARG A 190 -32.12 -4.60 27.96
CA ARG A 190 -31.22 -4.22 29.06
C ARG A 190 -31.53 -4.92 30.35
#